data_3314701d82ada0d393a881f0f91f5cbe
#
_entry.id   3314701d82ada0d393a881f0f91f5cbe
#
_cell.length_a   1.000
_cell.length_b   1.000
_cell.length_c   1.000
_cell.angle_alpha   90.00
_cell.angle_beta   90.00
_cell.angle_gamma   90.00
#
_symmetry.space_group_name_H-M   'P 1'
#
loop_
_entity.id
_entity.type
_entity.pdbx_description
1 polymer ?
#
loop_
_entity_poly.entity_id
_entity_poly.type
_entity_poly.pdbx_seq_one_letter_code
_entity_poly.pdbx_strand_id
1 'polypeptide(L)'
;TSEFWIRGISTFGADNSALVLVDGFERSLDEINIEDVESFTVLKDASTTAIYGPRGANGVVLITTKHGKAGKINISAKVETSYNTRTITPEFVDGYTHARMMNEARITRNQEPIYQNDELEILRLGLDPDLYPNVDWKDVLLKDGAMTYRANVNMNGGGSTARYFVSLSYISEEGMYKTCLLYTSPSPRD
;
A
#
# COMPACT_ATOMS: atom_id res chain seq x y z
N THR A 1 4.85 3.87 -2.89
CA THR A 1 4.95 4.92 -3.95
C THR A 1 3.69 4.84 -4.79
N SER A 2 2.91 5.93 -4.80
CA SER A 2 1.70 6.03 -5.61
C SER A 2 2.07 6.53 -7.00
N GLU A 3 1.87 5.72 -8.03
CA GLU A 3 2.14 6.08 -9.42
C GLU A 3 0.83 6.24 -10.19
N PHE A 4 0.74 7.28 -11.01
CA PHE A 4 -0.40 7.53 -11.88
C PHE A 4 -0.04 7.28 -13.33
N TRP A 5 -0.84 6.46 -14.00
CA TRP A 5 -0.77 6.21 -15.43
C TRP A 5 -2.05 6.71 -16.10
N ILE A 6 -1.90 7.71 -16.98
CA ILE A 6 -3.07 8.35 -17.62
C ILE A 6 -3.37 7.73 -18.98
N ARG A 7 -2.35 7.33 -19.75
CA ARG A 7 -2.48 6.80 -21.11
C ARG A 7 -1.96 5.37 -21.29
N GLY A 8 -1.66 4.66 -20.19
CA GLY A 8 -1.02 3.35 -20.24
C GLY A 8 0.49 3.46 -20.49
N ILE A 9 1.15 2.31 -20.58
CA ILE A 9 2.60 2.21 -20.82
C ILE A 9 2.86 2.52 -22.29
N SER A 10 3.25 3.75 -22.62
CA SER A 10 3.45 4.20 -24.00
C SER A 10 4.90 4.39 -24.43
N THR A 11 5.86 4.29 -23.48
CA THR A 11 7.29 4.51 -23.76
C THR A 11 8.13 3.33 -23.34
N PHE A 12 8.99 2.85 -24.24
CA PHE A 12 9.99 1.84 -23.94
C PHE A 12 11.19 2.49 -23.24
N GLY A 13 11.42 2.16 -21.96
CA GLY A 13 12.65 2.48 -21.25
C GLY A 13 12.74 3.85 -20.59
N ALA A 14 11.66 4.63 -20.53
CA ALA A 14 11.57 5.89 -19.78
C ALA A 14 10.54 5.76 -18.64
N ASP A 15 10.64 6.66 -17.66
CA ASP A 15 9.66 6.79 -16.60
C ASP A 15 8.26 7.05 -17.21
N ASN A 16 7.32 6.17 -16.94
CA ASN A 16 5.96 6.20 -17.49
C ASN A 16 4.98 6.92 -16.57
N SER A 17 5.43 7.44 -15.46
CA SER A 17 4.59 8.15 -14.50
C SER A 17 4.10 9.50 -15.06
N ALA A 18 2.89 9.89 -14.69
CA ALA A 18 2.38 11.21 -15.00
C ALA A 18 3.12 12.26 -14.16
N LEU A 19 3.33 13.45 -14.73
CA LEU A 19 3.88 14.58 -13.99
C LEU A 19 2.86 15.09 -12.97
N VAL A 20 3.20 15.05 -11.69
CA VAL A 20 2.35 15.56 -10.61
C VAL A 20 2.82 16.94 -10.18
N LEU A 21 1.94 17.93 -10.26
CA LEU A 21 2.20 19.30 -9.84
C LEU A 21 1.23 19.71 -8.73
N VAL A 22 1.78 20.12 -7.61
CA VAL A 22 1.05 20.65 -6.46
C VAL A 22 1.31 22.13 -6.37
N ASP A 23 0.28 22.93 -6.58
CA ASP A 23 0.38 24.40 -6.64
C ASP A 23 1.49 24.88 -7.61
N GLY A 24 1.70 24.13 -8.70
CA GLY A 24 2.70 24.41 -9.73
C GLY A 24 4.09 23.82 -9.47
N PHE A 25 4.33 23.19 -8.33
CA PHE A 25 5.59 22.53 -8.01
C PHE A 25 5.46 21.01 -8.13
N GLU A 26 6.49 20.37 -8.67
CA GLU A 26 6.55 18.92 -8.75
C GLU A 26 6.76 18.30 -7.36
N ARG A 27 5.85 17.41 -6.98
CA ARG A 27 5.88 16.69 -5.70
C ARG A 27 5.36 15.28 -5.84
N SER A 28 5.79 14.41 -4.93
CA SER A 28 5.21 13.08 -4.76
C SER A 28 3.79 13.17 -4.17
N LEU A 29 2.89 12.33 -4.65
CA LEU A 29 1.54 12.20 -4.09
C LEU A 29 1.54 11.69 -2.65
N ASP A 30 2.52 10.88 -2.31
CA ASP A 30 2.65 10.30 -0.97
C ASP A 30 2.92 11.38 0.12
N GLU A 31 3.37 12.57 -0.30
CA GLU A 31 3.65 13.69 0.60
C GLU A 31 2.44 14.59 0.86
N ILE A 32 1.33 14.34 0.15
CA ILE A 32 0.17 15.24 0.17
C ILE A 32 -0.92 14.65 1.05
N ASN A 33 -1.40 15.44 2.00
CA ASN A 33 -2.60 15.07 2.72
C ASN A 33 -3.84 15.37 1.84
N ILE A 34 -4.63 14.33 1.55
CA ILE A 34 -5.86 14.42 0.76
C ILE A 34 -6.82 15.48 1.32
N GLU A 35 -6.85 15.65 2.63
CA GLU A 35 -7.71 16.64 3.29
C GLU A 35 -7.33 18.09 2.97
N ASP A 36 -6.11 18.35 2.49
CA ASP A 36 -5.63 19.67 2.12
C ASP A 36 -5.86 19.99 0.63
N VAL A 37 -6.32 19.03 -0.15
CA VAL A 37 -6.61 19.21 -1.57
C VAL A 37 -7.94 19.97 -1.76
N GLU A 38 -7.91 21.05 -2.55
CA GLU A 38 -9.10 21.78 -2.96
C GLU A 38 -9.64 21.28 -4.31
N SER A 39 -8.74 21.04 -5.28
CA SER A 39 -9.11 20.52 -6.59
C SER A 39 -8.04 19.63 -7.19
N PHE A 40 -8.50 18.75 -8.06
CA PHE A 40 -7.69 17.78 -8.76
C PHE A 40 -8.06 17.82 -10.26
N THR A 41 -7.09 18.08 -11.12
CA THR A 41 -7.30 18.19 -12.56
C THR A 41 -6.29 17.32 -13.30
N VAL A 42 -6.78 16.50 -14.22
CA VAL A 42 -5.93 15.64 -15.07
C VAL A 42 -5.91 16.20 -16.48
N LEU A 43 -4.72 16.59 -16.93
CA LEU A 43 -4.46 17.03 -18.29
C LEU A 43 -3.94 15.84 -19.11
N LYS A 44 -4.75 15.39 -20.05
CA LYS A 44 -4.43 14.23 -20.91
C LYS A 44 -4.21 14.58 -22.37
N ASP A 45 -4.57 15.80 -22.79
CA ASP A 45 -4.48 16.21 -24.18
C ASP A 45 -3.11 16.79 -24.51
N ALA A 46 -2.55 16.41 -25.65
CA ALA A 46 -1.22 16.84 -26.07
C ALA A 46 -1.07 18.37 -26.15
N SER A 47 -2.13 19.09 -26.51
CA SER A 47 -2.14 20.56 -26.56
C SER A 47 -2.02 21.20 -25.17
N THR A 48 -2.66 20.61 -24.17
CA THR A 48 -2.64 21.12 -22.79
C THR A 48 -1.35 20.70 -22.06
N THR A 49 -0.79 19.54 -22.39
CA THR A 49 0.46 19.06 -21.78
C THR A 49 1.72 19.67 -22.42
N ALA A 50 1.61 20.27 -23.62
CA ALA A 50 2.75 20.88 -24.33
C ALA A 50 3.45 22.00 -23.52
N ILE A 51 2.74 22.67 -22.62
CA ILE A 51 3.28 23.73 -21.77
C ILE A 51 4.34 23.15 -20.79
N TYR A 52 4.21 21.86 -20.44
CA TYR A 52 5.09 21.17 -19.49
C TYR A 52 6.24 20.41 -20.16
N GLY A 53 6.38 20.59 -21.49
CA GLY A 53 7.46 20.00 -22.28
C GLY A 53 7.44 18.46 -22.30
N PRO A 54 8.61 17.81 -22.51
CA PRO A 54 8.70 16.34 -22.60
C PRO A 54 8.20 15.61 -21.36
N ARG A 55 8.29 16.22 -20.18
CA ARG A 55 7.82 15.64 -18.92
C ARG A 55 6.31 15.50 -18.84
N GLY A 56 5.57 16.35 -19.57
CA GLY A 56 4.13 16.26 -19.68
C GLY A 56 3.61 15.23 -20.70
N ALA A 57 4.50 14.52 -21.41
CA ALA A 57 4.11 13.59 -22.48
C ALA A 57 3.19 12.45 -21.99
N ASN A 58 3.38 11.97 -20.78
CA ASN A 58 2.58 10.91 -20.15
C ASN A 58 1.31 11.45 -19.46
N GLY A 59 1.03 12.75 -19.56
CA GLY A 59 -0.04 13.46 -18.89
C GLY A 59 0.43 14.23 -17.68
N VAL A 60 -0.38 15.18 -17.24
CA VAL A 60 -0.09 16.03 -16.08
C VAL A 60 -1.25 16.01 -15.11
N VAL A 61 -0.95 15.84 -13.85
CA VAL A 61 -1.88 15.91 -12.73
C VAL A 61 -1.64 17.23 -12.01
N LEU A 62 -2.63 18.09 -12.01
CA LEU A 62 -2.59 19.36 -11.27
C LEU A 62 -3.39 19.22 -9.99
N ILE A 63 -2.75 19.45 -8.88
CA ILE A 63 -3.35 19.46 -7.56
C ILE A 63 -3.26 20.88 -7.03
N THR A 64 -4.41 21.43 -6.66
CA THR A 64 -4.49 22.74 -6.00
C THR A 64 -4.83 22.50 -4.54
N THR A 65 -4.03 23.05 -3.64
CA THR A 65 -4.29 22.95 -2.21
C THR A 65 -5.23 24.05 -1.72
N LYS A 66 -5.85 23.81 -0.56
CA LYS A 66 -6.73 24.78 0.08
C LYS A 66 -5.95 26.02 0.51
N HIS A 67 -6.47 27.17 0.14
CA HIS A 67 -5.92 28.46 0.54
C HIS A 67 -6.76 29.17 1.58
N GLY A 68 -6.15 30.12 2.29
CA GLY A 68 -6.84 30.97 3.25
C GLY A 68 -7.96 31.77 2.58
N LYS A 69 -9.16 31.76 3.17
CA LYS A 69 -10.33 32.56 2.72
C LYS A 69 -10.54 33.73 3.65
N ALA A 70 -10.93 34.88 3.07
CA ALA A 70 -11.31 36.03 3.88
C ALA A 70 -12.59 35.74 4.67
N GLY A 71 -12.60 36.02 5.95
CA GLY A 71 -13.73 35.77 6.81
C GLY A 71 -13.35 35.46 8.26
N LYS A 72 -14.35 35.08 9.04
CA LYS A 72 -14.13 34.60 10.42
C LYS A 72 -13.31 33.32 10.42
N ILE A 73 -12.57 33.10 11.48
CA ILE A 73 -11.82 31.88 11.70
C ILE A 73 -12.78 30.69 11.67
N ASN A 74 -12.51 29.75 10.81
CA ASN A 74 -13.19 28.45 10.73
C ASN A 74 -12.20 27.37 11.10
N ILE A 75 -12.50 26.59 12.11
CA ILE A 75 -11.71 25.44 12.57
C ILE A 75 -12.52 24.19 12.27
N SER A 76 -11.95 23.25 11.60
CA SER A 76 -12.54 21.92 11.41
C SER A 76 -11.57 20.83 11.88
N ALA A 77 -12.12 19.85 12.57
CA ALA A 77 -11.41 18.68 13.03
C ALA A 77 -12.11 17.42 12.51
N LYS A 78 -11.34 16.47 12.02
CA LYS A 78 -11.82 15.19 11.52
C LYS A 78 -10.99 14.07 12.14
N VAL A 79 -11.66 13.08 12.68
CA VAL A 79 -11.03 11.86 13.21
C VAL A 79 -11.67 10.68 12.53
N GLU A 80 -10.85 9.81 11.98
CA GLU A 80 -11.27 8.59 11.31
C GLU A 80 -10.54 7.40 11.91
N THR A 81 -11.28 6.33 12.11
CA THR A 81 -10.73 5.02 12.47
C THR A 81 -11.20 4.00 11.45
N SER A 82 -10.31 3.16 10.97
CA SER A 82 -10.67 2.06 10.09
C SER A 82 -10.03 0.76 10.54
N TYR A 83 -10.77 -0.32 10.37
CA TYR A 83 -10.29 -1.66 10.61
C TYR A 83 -10.11 -2.36 9.27
N ASN A 84 -8.87 -2.65 8.94
CA ASN A 84 -8.48 -3.25 7.68
C ASN A 84 -8.36 -4.76 7.85
N THR A 85 -9.10 -5.52 7.05
CA THR A 85 -9.04 -6.98 7.05
C THR A 85 -8.51 -7.48 5.70
N ARG A 86 -8.01 -8.70 5.70
CA ARG A 86 -7.61 -9.38 4.47
C ARG A 86 -8.85 -9.72 3.64
N THR A 87 -8.88 -9.31 2.38
CA THR A 87 -10.03 -9.54 1.48
C THR A 87 -10.06 -10.98 0.95
N ILE A 88 -8.91 -11.46 0.48
CA ILE A 88 -8.75 -12.83 -0.04
C ILE A 88 -7.43 -13.36 0.49
N THR A 89 -7.48 -14.51 1.14
CA THR A 89 -6.30 -15.24 1.58
C THR A 89 -6.37 -16.63 0.97
N PRO A 90 -5.33 -17.10 0.28
CA PRO A 90 -5.29 -18.47 -0.21
C PRO A 90 -5.41 -19.45 0.97
N GLU A 91 -6.21 -20.48 0.79
CA GLU A 91 -6.22 -21.61 1.70
C GLU A 91 -5.09 -22.57 1.32
N PHE A 92 -4.26 -22.90 2.28
CA PHE A 92 -3.19 -23.88 2.12
C PHE A 92 -3.65 -25.20 2.73
N VAL A 93 -3.26 -26.28 2.08
CA VAL A 93 -3.48 -27.61 2.63
C VAL A 93 -2.51 -27.88 3.76
N ASP A 94 -2.90 -28.72 4.71
CA ASP A 94 -2.03 -29.18 5.79
C ASP A 94 -0.88 -30.06 5.26
N GLY A 95 0.15 -30.24 6.09
CA GLY A 95 1.37 -30.99 5.72
C GLY A 95 1.10 -32.43 5.29
N TYR A 96 0.16 -33.11 5.96
CA TYR A 96 -0.24 -34.47 5.59
C TYR A 96 -0.88 -34.52 4.20
N THR A 97 -1.86 -33.65 3.94
CA THR A 97 -2.53 -33.58 2.64
C THR A 97 -1.55 -33.22 1.53
N HIS A 98 -0.64 -32.28 1.78
CA HIS A 98 0.42 -31.93 0.84
C HIS A 98 1.33 -33.12 0.51
N ALA A 99 1.82 -33.83 1.53
CA ALA A 99 2.70 -34.99 1.35
C ALA A 99 2.01 -36.11 0.56
N ARG A 100 0.73 -36.36 0.87
CA ARG A 100 -0.09 -37.36 0.16
C ARG A 100 -0.30 -36.99 -1.31
N MET A 101 -0.68 -35.74 -1.59
CA MET A 101 -0.87 -35.26 -2.97
C MET A 101 0.44 -35.31 -3.77
N MET A 102 1.56 -35.00 -3.14
CA MET A 102 2.87 -35.06 -3.74
C MET A 102 3.24 -36.51 -4.14
N ASN A 103 3.01 -37.48 -3.24
CA ASN A 103 3.21 -38.89 -3.57
C ASN A 103 2.29 -39.36 -4.71
N GLU A 104 1.02 -38.99 -4.68
CA GLU A 104 0.07 -39.33 -5.74
C GLU A 104 0.51 -38.76 -7.10
N ALA A 105 0.96 -37.50 -7.14
CA ALA A 105 1.45 -36.86 -8.34
C ALA A 105 2.71 -37.56 -8.93
N ARG A 106 3.55 -38.16 -8.09
CA ARG A 106 4.72 -38.92 -8.53
C ARG A 106 4.33 -40.31 -9.01
N ILE A 107 3.51 -41.03 -8.24
CA ILE A 107 3.09 -42.40 -8.59
C ILE A 107 2.35 -42.42 -9.93
N THR A 108 1.49 -41.43 -10.19
CA THR A 108 0.79 -41.30 -11.49
C THR A 108 1.71 -41.05 -12.67
N ARG A 109 2.94 -40.62 -12.41
CA ARG A 109 4.02 -40.44 -13.41
C ARG A 109 5.04 -41.58 -13.43
N ASN A 110 4.75 -42.73 -12.84
CA ASN A 110 5.66 -43.86 -12.67
C ASN A 110 6.97 -43.49 -11.95
N GLN A 111 6.90 -42.62 -10.97
CA GLN A 111 8.04 -42.24 -10.12
C GLN A 111 7.84 -42.77 -8.71
N GLU A 112 8.95 -43.01 -7.99
CA GLU A 112 8.91 -43.39 -6.60
C GLU A 112 8.29 -42.29 -5.70
N PRO A 113 7.51 -42.66 -4.67
CA PRO A 113 6.99 -41.70 -3.72
C PRO A 113 8.13 -41.04 -2.94
N ILE A 114 7.94 -39.80 -2.52
CA ILE A 114 8.91 -39.05 -1.72
C ILE A 114 8.77 -39.44 -0.25
N TYR A 115 7.54 -39.44 0.24
CA TYR A 115 7.24 -39.72 1.64
C TYR A 115 6.88 -41.19 1.80
N GLN A 116 7.51 -41.84 2.78
CA GLN A 116 7.19 -43.21 3.13
C GLN A 116 5.89 -43.29 3.94
N ASN A 117 5.30 -44.48 4.08
CA ASN A 117 4.02 -44.66 4.78
C ASN A 117 4.10 -44.30 6.27
N ASP A 118 5.21 -44.56 6.91
CA ASP A 118 5.50 -44.22 8.29
C ASP A 118 5.63 -42.71 8.49
N GLU A 119 6.26 -42.00 7.56
CA GLU A 119 6.34 -40.52 7.54
C GLU A 119 4.96 -39.87 7.37
N LEU A 120 4.13 -40.41 6.48
CA LEU A 120 2.76 -39.99 6.33
C LEU A 120 1.93 -40.17 7.61
N GLU A 121 2.15 -41.27 8.31
CA GLU A 121 1.45 -41.53 9.58
C GLU A 121 1.92 -40.58 10.68
N ILE A 122 3.22 -40.28 10.75
CA ILE A 122 3.78 -39.29 11.68
C ILE A 122 3.19 -37.91 11.42
N LEU A 123 3.13 -37.47 10.16
CA LEU A 123 2.50 -36.22 9.75
C LEU A 123 1.01 -36.18 10.11
N ARG A 124 0.28 -37.27 9.86
CA ARG A 124 -1.15 -37.37 10.15
C ARG A 124 -1.46 -37.26 11.63
N LEU A 125 -0.64 -37.88 12.48
CA LEU A 125 -0.81 -37.92 13.93
C LEU A 125 -0.11 -36.76 14.65
N GLY A 126 0.77 -36.02 13.97
CA GLY A 126 1.55 -34.92 14.57
C GLY A 126 2.51 -35.42 15.67
N LEU A 127 3.10 -36.63 15.51
CA LEU A 127 3.91 -37.25 16.53
C LEU A 127 5.28 -36.60 16.71
N ASP A 128 5.83 -35.99 15.67
CA ASP A 128 7.12 -35.31 15.70
C ASP A 128 7.03 -33.97 14.99
N PRO A 129 6.61 -32.89 15.68
CA PRO A 129 6.45 -31.60 15.09
C PRO A 129 7.77 -30.88 14.74
N ASP A 130 8.90 -31.36 15.29
CA ASP A 130 10.21 -30.78 15.03
C ASP A 130 10.80 -31.29 13.70
N LEU A 131 10.62 -32.55 13.38
CA LEU A 131 11.06 -33.13 12.11
C LEU A 131 10.01 -33.03 11.00
N TYR A 132 8.73 -33.12 11.37
CA TYR A 132 7.60 -33.05 10.43
C TYR A 132 6.64 -31.94 10.83
N PRO A 133 7.05 -30.65 10.67
CA PRO A 133 6.25 -29.53 11.10
C PRO A 133 5.00 -29.36 10.22
N ASN A 134 3.85 -29.13 10.87
CA ASN A 134 2.60 -28.77 10.22
C ASN A 134 2.13 -27.40 10.72
N VAL A 135 2.80 -26.35 10.25
CA VAL A 135 2.60 -24.98 10.74
C VAL A 135 1.84 -24.17 9.68
N ASP A 136 0.72 -23.58 10.08
CA ASP A 136 0.09 -22.54 9.28
C ASP A 136 0.86 -21.21 9.45
N TRP A 137 1.82 -20.99 8.57
CA TRP A 137 2.63 -19.78 8.56
C TRP A 137 1.83 -18.50 8.40
N LYS A 138 0.68 -18.59 7.76
CA LYS A 138 -0.23 -17.44 7.60
C LYS A 138 -0.75 -17.00 8.96
N ASP A 139 -1.23 -17.92 9.77
CA ASP A 139 -1.75 -17.62 11.11
C ASP A 139 -0.65 -17.24 12.10
N VAL A 140 0.55 -17.77 11.91
CA VAL A 140 1.72 -17.38 12.72
C VAL A 140 2.16 -15.95 12.41
N LEU A 141 2.20 -15.56 11.14
CA LEU A 141 2.82 -14.31 10.70
C LEU A 141 1.82 -13.15 10.59
N LEU A 142 0.57 -13.43 10.26
CA LEU A 142 -0.40 -12.40 9.92
C LEU A 142 -1.45 -12.23 11.02
N LYS A 143 -1.85 -10.97 11.23
CA LYS A 143 -3.02 -10.60 12.04
C LYS A 143 -4.29 -10.79 11.19
N ASP A 144 -5.43 -11.00 11.82
CA ASP A 144 -6.73 -11.03 11.13
C ASP A 144 -7.14 -9.65 10.63
N GLY A 145 -6.67 -8.61 11.30
CA GLY A 145 -6.88 -7.24 10.90
C GLY A 145 -5.92 -6.27 11.58
N ALA A 146 -5.92 -5.06 11.09
CA ALA A 146 -5.08 -3.97 11.58
C ALA A 146 -5.87 -2.67 11.64
N MET A 147 -5.59 -1.86 12.66
CA MET A 147 -6.25 -0.58 12.86
C MET A 147 -5.47 0.54 12.16
N THR A 148 -6.22 1.46 11.58
CA THR A 148 -5.68 2.72 11.07
C THR A 148 -6.40 3.87 11.75
N TYR A 149 -5.63 4.81 12.25
CA TYR A 149 -6.12 6.04 12.89
C TYR A 149 -5.66 7.23 12.09
N ARG A 150 -6.58 8.12 11.76
CA ARG A 150 -6.29 9.39 11.09
C ARG A 150 -6.93 10.51 11.85
N ALA A 151 -6.18 11.56 12.13
CA ALA A 151 -6.68 12.79 12.71
C ALA A 151 -6.20 13.96 11.87
N ASN A 152 -7.10 14.85 11.52
CA ASN A 152 -6.81 16.07 10.79
C ASN A 152 -7.49 17.25 11.47
N VAL A 153 -6.75 18.32 11.67
CA VAL A 153 -7.26 19.59 12.16
C VAL A 153 -6.82 20.69 11.21
N ASN A 154 -7.76 21.43 10.67
CA ASN A 154 -7.44 22.57 9.85
C ASN A 154 -8.11 23.86 10.34
N MET A 155 -7.42 24.96 10.14
CA MET A 155 -7.86 26.30 10.49
C MET A 155 -7.72 27.20 9.26
N ASN A 156 -8.80 27.88 8.94
CA ASN A 156 -8.88 28.78 7.80
C ASN A 156 -9.47 30.12 8.25
N GLY A 157 -8.88 31.22 7.81
CA GLY A 157 -9.38 32.54 8.12
C GLY A 157 -8.53 33.64 7.51
N GLY A 158 -8.94 34.88 7.76
CA GLY A 158 -8.17 36.04 7.34
C GLY A 158 -9.01 37.27 7.05
N GLY A 159 -8.34 38.38 6.86
CA GLY A 159 -8.91 39.66 6.49
C GLY A 159 -8.66 40.04 5.03
N SER A 160 -8.83 41.30 4.76
CA SER A 160 -8.51 41.87 3.44
C SER A 160 -7.01 41.91 3.16
N THR A 161 -6.18 41.98 4.20
CA THR A 161 -4.74 42.16 4.08
C THR A 161 -3.97 40.84 4.15
N ALA A 162 -4.42 39.93 4.97
CA ALA A 162 -3.76 38.61 5.14
C ALA A 162 -4.81 37.50 5.29
N ARG A 163 -4.53 36.39 4.64
CA ARG A 163 -5.33 35.16 4.72
C ARG A 163 -4.41 34.00 5.06
N TYR A 164 -4.89 33.07 5.85
CA TYR A 164 -4.10 31.93 6.27
C TYR A 164 -4.91 30.65 6.20
N PHE A 165 -4.22 29.57 5.90
CA PHE A 165 -4.68 28.19 6.02
C PHE A 165 -3.59 27.42 6.76
N VAL A 166 -3.96 26.73 7.81
CA VAL A 166 -3.06 25.89 8.61
C VAL A 166 -3.71 24.53 8.73
N SER A 167 -2.96 23.48 8.42
CA SER A 167 -3.39 22.10 8.56
C SER A 167 -2.38 21.31 9.38
N LEU A 168 -2.91 20.43 10.25
CA LEU A 168 -2.14 19.47 11.01
C LEU A 168 -2.80 18.11 10.85
N SER A 169 -2.03 17.13 10.38
CA SER A 169 -2.51 15.76 10.22
C SER A 169 -1.63 14.77 10.95
N TYR A 170 -2.28 13.73 11.48
CA TYR A 170 -1.65 12.59 12.10
C TYR A 170 -2.24 11.32 11.51
N ILE A 171 -1.36 10.41 11.10
CA ILE A 171 -1.75 9.10 10.57
C ILE A 171 -0.94 8.05 11.32
N SER A 172 -1.63 7.03 11.80
CA SER A 172 -1.02 5.84 12.39
C SER A 172 -1.66 4.61 11.78
N GLU A 173 -0.86 3.82 11.10
CA GLU A 173 -1.29 2.59 10.44
C GLU A 173 -0.57 1.40 11.05
N GLU A 174 -1.34 0.46 11.57
CA GLU A 174 -0.78 -0.81 12.03
C GLU A 174 -0.55 -1.74 10.84
N GLY A 175 0.60 -2.43 10.84
CA GLY A 175 0.90 -3.46 9.86
C GLY A 175 0.11 -4.74 10.11
N MET A 176 -0.17 -5.48 9.03
CA MET A 176 -0.84 -6.79 9.08
C MET A 176 0.04 -7.91 9.65
N TYR A 177 1.33 -7.71 9.78
CA TYR A 177 2.24 -8.70 10.37
C TYR A 177 2.19 -8.64 11.89
N LYS A 178 2.16 -9.81 12.55
CA LYS A 178 2.20 -9.92 14.02
C LYS A 178 3.53 -9.48 14.60
N THR A 179 4.62 -9.70 13.86
CA THR A 179 5.95 -9.26 14.21
C THR A 179 6.41 -8.19 13.22
N CYS A 180 7.00 -7.11 13.73
CA CYS A 180 7.61 -6.10 12.86
C CYS A 180 8.93 -6.69 12.30
N LEU A 181 8.82 -7.48 11.23
CA LEU A 181 9.96 -8.04 10.51
C LEU A 181 10.68 -6.99 9.64
N LEU A 182 10.11 -5.79 9.51
CA LEU A 182 10.74 -4.66 8.86
C LEU A 182 11.54 -3.85 9.88
N TYR A 183 12.51 -4.48 10.51
CA TYR A 183 13.66 -3.75 10.99
C TYR A 183 14.54 -3.48 9.77
N THR A 184 14.17 -2.50 8.99
CA THR A 184 15.17 -1.81 8.18
C THR A 184 16.01 -1.02 9.15
N SER A 185 16.97 -1.67 9.75
CA SER A 185 18.10 -0.98 10.31
C SER A 185 18.65 -0.11 9.19
N PRO A 186 18.67 1.22 9.32
CA PRO A 186 19.51 2.00 8.46
C PRO A 186 20.90 1.43 8.67
N SER A 187 21.46 0.85 7.63
CA SER A 187 22.87 0.50 7.65
C SER A 187 23.63 1.76 8.08
N PRO A 188 24.28 1.76 9.22
CA PRO A 188 25.25 2.79 9.46
C PRO A 188 26.32 2.51 8.42
N ARG A 189 26.29 3.41 7.47
CA ARG A 189 27.44 3.59 6.71
C ARG A 189 28.74 3.26 7.31
N ASP A 190 29.57 2.81 6.51
CA ASP A 190 31.00 3.15 6.53
C ASP A 190 31.34 3.80 5.21
#